data_e3fc920c2b88fd8500a8f24d29513850
#
_entry.id   e3fc920c2b88fd8500a8f24d29513850
#
_cell.length_a   1.000
_cell.length_b   1.000
_cell.length_c   1.000
_cell.angle_alpha   90.00
_cell.angle_beta   90.00
_cell.angle_gamma   90.00
#
_symmetry.space_group_name_H-M   'P 1'
#
loop_
_entity.id
_entity.type
_entity.pdbx_description
1 polymer ?
#
loop_
_entity_poly.entity_id
_entity_poly.type
_entity_poly.pdbx_seq_one_letter_code
_entity_poly.pdbx_strand_id
1 'polypeptide(L)' 'MALNYKPLWIQLAKKGLKKTDVIAMAGLTTNVMAQMGKDKPITFKNLERICKALSCTPNDIISFEDNYVEKVNV' A
#
# COMPACT_ATOMS: atom_id res chain seq x y z
N MET A 1 7.08 11.45 -10.04
CA MET A 1 6.48 10.14 -9.75
C MET A 1 6.03 10.09 -8.31
N ALA A 2 4.81 9.72 -8.09
CA ALA A 2 4.22 9.79 -6.76
C ALA A 2 3.80 8.40 -6.28
N LEU A 3 4.23 8.06 -5.08
CA LEU A 3 3.85 6.82 -4.42
C LEU A 3 2.40 6.92 -3.95
N ASN A 4 1.65 5.86 -4.11
CA ASN A 4 0.34 5.75 -3.51
C ASN A 4 0.03 4.29 -3.18
N TYR A 5 -1.04 4.09 -2.44
CA TYR A 5 -1.46 2.76 -2.01
C TYR A 5 -2.84 2.41 -2.56
N LYS A 6 -3.19 3.00 -3.69
CA LYS A 6 -4.49 2.73 -4.31
C LYS A 6 -4.76 1.25 -4.55
N PRO A 7 -3.77 0.48 -5.04
CA PRO A 7 -4.03 -0.95 -5.21
C PRO A 7 -4.45 -1.63 -3.92
N LEU A 8 -3.83 -1.25 -2.81
CA LEU A 8 -4.19 -1.82 -1.51
C LEU A 8 -5.62 -1.45 -1.13
N TRP A 9 -6.00 -0.17 -1.28
CA TRP A 9 -7.35 0.27 -0.91
C TRP A 9 -8.39 -0.45 -1.74
N ILE A 10 -8.13 -0.63 -3.02
CA ILE A 10 -9.05 -1.37 -3.90
C ILE A 10 -9.16 -2.82 -3.45
N GLN A 11 -8.04 -3.44 -3.11
CA GLN A 11 -8.03 -4.81 -2.65
C GLN A 11 -8.82 -4.97 -1.35
N LEU A 12 -8.67 -4.04 -0.41
CA LEU A 12 -9.41 -4.09 0.84
C LEU A 12 -10.89 -3.95 0.59
N ALA A 13 -11.29 -3.05 -0.31
CA ALA A 13 -12.69 -2.88 -0.64
C ALA A 13 -13.28 -4.17 -1.21
N LYS A 14 -12.53 -4.83 -2.08
CA LYS A 14 -13.01 -6.10 -2.67
C LYS A 14 -13.14 -7.21 -1.65
N LYS A 15 -12.26 -7.22 -0.66
CA LYS A 15 -12.26 -8.27 0.36
C LYS A 15 -13.13 -7.93 1.56
N GLY A 16 -13.72 -6.75 1.58
CA GLY A 16 -14.53 -6.31 2.71
C GLY A 16 -13.72 -6.08 3.98
N LEU A 17 -12.46 -5.71 3.82
CA LEU A 17 -11.56 -5.47 4.95
C LEU A 17 -11.44 -3.98 5.23
N LYS A 18 -11.17 -3.65 6.49
CA LYS A 18 -10.92 -2.29 6.92
C LYS A 18 -9.43 -2.12 7.19
N LYS A 19 -8.99 -0.86 7.26
CA LYS A 19 -7.59 -0.58 7.58
C LYS A 19 -7.18 -1.18 8.93
N THR A 20 -8.09 -1.15 9.91
CA THR A 20 -7.82 -1.75 11.22
C THR A 20 -7.61 -3.25 11.12
N ASP A 21 -8.29 -3.91 10.20
CA ASP A 21 -8.09 -5.34 9.99
C ASP A 21 -6.67 -5.61 9.49
N VAL A 22 -6.16 -4.78 8.60
CA VAL A 22 -4.81 -4.93 8.07
C VAL A 22 -3.78 -4.70 9.17
N ILE A 23 -4.01 -3.72 10.02
CA ILE A 23 -3.11 -3.46 11.15
C ILE A 23 -2.97 -4.73 11.99
N ALA A 24 -4.09 -5.36 12.31
CA ALA A 24 -4.08 -6.58 13.13
C ALA A 24 -3.45 -7.76 12.37
N MET A 25 -3.83 -7.95 11.11
CA MET A 25 -3.37 -9.10 10.34
C MET A 25 -1.87 -9.04 10.05
N ALA A 26 -1.37 -7.86 9.74
CA ALA A 26 0.03 -7.68 9.34
C ALA A 26 0.94 -7.29 10.49
N GLY A 27 0.39 -7.06 11.66
CA GLY A 27 1.21 -6.65 12.82
C GLY A 27 1.79 -5.25 12.65
N LEU A 28 1.02 -4.34 12.07
CA LEU A 28 1.45 -2.97 11.88
C LEU A 28 1.06 -2.11 13.07
N THR A 29 1.56 -0.87 13.08
CA THR A 29 1.10 0.13 14.04
C THR A 29 0.09 1.04 13.37
N THR A 30 -0.72 1.71 14.19
CA THR A 30 -1.66 2.70 13.66
C THR A 30 -0.92 3.84 12.97
N ASN A 31 0.28 4.17 13.46
CA ASN A 31 1.09 5.23 12.86
C ASN A 31 1.51 4.87 11.43
N VAL A 32 1.92 3.62 11.21
CA VAL A 32 2.27 3.18 9.87
C VAL A 32 1.07 3.29 8.94
N MET A 33 -0.10 2.85 9.39
CA MET A 33 -1.30 2.94 8.58
C MET A 33 -1.68 4.40 8.29
N ALA A 34 -1.51 5.28 9.26
CA ALA A 34 -1.78 6.70 9.06
C ALA A 34 -0.85 7.30 8.00
N GLN A 35 0.41 6.89 8.00
CA GLN A 35 1.35 7.35 6.98
C GLN A 35 0.98 6.84 5.60
N MET A 36 0.54 5.60 5.51
CA MET A 36 0.08 5.05 4.23
C MET A 36 -1.13 5.81 3.71
N GLY A 37 -2.01 6.25 4.60
CA GLY A 37 -3.15 7.07 4.21
C GLY A 37 -2.75 8.42 3.65
N LYS A 38 -1.53 8.86 3.91
CA LYS A 38 -0.97 10.11 3.38
C LYS A 38 0.00 9.86 2.24
N ASP A 39 0.01 8.64 1.71
CA ASP A 39 0.90 8.23 0.62
C ASP A 39 2.38 8.38 0.95
N LYS A 40 2.73 8.17 2.21
CA LYS A 40 4.11 8.22 2.63
C LYS A 40 4.74 6.84 2.58
N PRO A 41 6.07 6.76 2.36
CA PRO A 41 6.74 5.47 2.27
C PRO A 41 6.66 4.67 3.56
N ILE A 42 6.73 3.36 3.42
CA ILE A 42 6.85 2.44 4.54
C ILE A 42 8.11 1.61 4.31
N THR A 43 8.56 0.91 5.35
CA THR A 43 9.72 0.04 5.21
C THR A 43 9.35 -1.19 4.38
N PHE A 44 10.35 -1.78 3.75
CA PHE A 44 10.14 -3.03 3.02
C PHE A 44 9.68 -4.14 3.97
N LYS A 45 10.12 -4.10 5.21
CA LYS A 45 9.69 -5.08 6.19
C LYS A 45 8.17 -4.99 6.43
N ASN A 46 7.65 -3.79 6.54
CA ASN A 46 6.21 -3.61 6.70
C ASN A 46 5.47 -3.99 5.42
N LEU A 47 6.04 -3.66 4.27
CA LEU A 47 5.46 -4.07 3.00
C LEU A 47 5.36 -5.59 2.91
N GLU A 48 6.41 -6.29 3.31
CA GLU A 48 6.43 -7.74 3.31
C GLU A 48 5.35 -8.30 4.23
N ARG A 49 5.18 -7.71 5.40
CA ARG A 49 4.15 -8.15 6.34
C ARG A 49 2.76 -8.04 5.74
N ILE A 50 2.50 -6.95 5.04
CA ILE A 50 1.20 -6.76 4.40
C ILE A 50 1.00 -7.79 3.29
N CYS A 51 2.02 -8.02 2.48
CA CYS A 51 1.93 -9.00 1.41
C CYS A 51 1.65 -10.39 1.95
N LYS A 52 2.31 -10.77 3.02
CA LYS A 52 2.06 -12.07 3.64
C LYS A 52 0.66 -12.16 4.22
N ALA A 53 0.22 -11.11 4.88
CA ALA A 53 -1.11 -11.11 5.51
C ALA A 53 -2.22 -11.23 4.47
N LEU A 54 -2.05 -10.62 3.31
CA LEU A 54 -3.06 -10.61 2.26
C LEU A 54 -2.78 -11.59 1.13
N SER A 55 -1.69 -12.36 1.23
CA SER A 55 -1.30 -13.33 0.22
C SER A 55 -1.19 -12.70 -1.16
N CYS A 56 -0.44 -11.61 -1.25
CA CYS A 56 -0.30 -10.86 -2.48
C CYS A 56 1.13 -10.39 -2.68
N THR A 57 1.38 -9.67 -3.76
CA THR A 57 2.69 -9.14 -4.09
C THR A 57 2.70 -7.62 -3.93
N PRO A 58 3.89 -6.98 -3.92
CA PRO A 58 3.95 -5.54 -3.72
C PRO A 58 3.15 -4.71 -4.73
N ASN A 59 3.04 -5.16 -5.96
CA ASN A 59 2.27 -4.40 -6.95
C ASN A 59 0.76 -4.41 -6.64
N ASP A 60 0.32 -5.27 -5.75
CA ASP A 60 -1.06 -5.25 -5.27
C ASP A 60 -1.24 -4.28 -4.10
N ILE A 61 -0.15 -3.70 -3.62
CA ILE A 61 -0.15 -2.82 -2.46
C ILE A 61 0.18 -1.39 -2.86
N ILE A 62 1.24 -1.20 -3.64
CA ILE A 62 1.76 0.12 -3.96
C ILE A 62 1.73 0.38 -5.46
N SER A 63 1.73 1.66 -5.80
CA SER A 63 1.82 2.11 -7.18
C SER A 63 2.59 3.42 -7.22
N PHE A 64 3.19 3.69 -8.35
CA PHE A 64 3.82 4.97 -8.61
C PHE A 64 3.13 5.59 -9.80
N GLU A 65 2.65 6.82 -9.64
CA GLU A 65 1.94 7.50 -10.70
C GLU A 65 2.61 8.83 -11.01
N ASP A 66 2.74 9.11 -12.28
CA ASP A 66 3.18 10.41 -12.73
C ASP A 66 1.96 11.27 -12.97
N ASN A 67 2.00 12.48 -12.44
CA ASN A 67 0.87 13.38 -12.57
C ASN A 67 0.88 14.12 -13.90
N TYR A 68 1.89 13.91 -14.71
CA TYR A 68 1.98 14.55 -16.02
C TYR A 68 2.47 13.52 -17.02
N VAL A 69 2.27 13.87 -18.25
CA VAL A 69 2.50 12.91 -19.31
C VAL A 69 3.93 12.94 -19.79
N GLU A 70 4.82 13.09 -18.90
CA GLU A 70 6.21 13.14 -19.26
C GLU A 70 6.64 11.84 -19.89
N LYS A 71 7.08 11.90 -21.08
CA LYS A 71 7.56 10.72 -21.76
C LYS A 71 9.01 10.56 -21.45
N VAL A 72 9.27 9.79 -20.49
CA VAL A 72 10.65 9.53 -20.18
C VAL A 72 11.19 8.53 -21.17
N ASN A 73 12.19 8.94 -21.84
CA ASN A 73 12.81 8.09 -22.82
C ASN A 73 13.92 7.34 -22.15
N VAL A 74 13.63 6.21 -21.77
CA VAL A 74 14.63 5.39 -21.07
C VAL A 74 15.27 4.44 -22.03
#